data_5e264635941e79e99e4f1942646eb750
#
_entry.id   5e264635941e79e99e4f1942646eb750
#
_cell.length_a   1.000
_cell.length_b   1.000
_cell.length_c   1.000
_cell.angle_alpha   90.00
_cell.angle_beta   90.00
_cell.angle_gamma   90.00
#
_symmetry.space_group_name_H-M   'P 1'
#
loop_
_entity.id
_entity.type
_entity.pdbx_description
1 polymer ?
#
loop_
_entity_poly.entity_id
_entity_poly.type
_entity_poly.pdbx_seq_one_letter_code
_entity_poly.pdbx_strand_id
1 'polypeptide(L)'
;VGRIAVKELGQFFRAPIAWLFLGAFLLISLFVFFWVESFFSRNIADVRPLFSWMPLLLIFLSAALTMKMWSEERRSGTLEHVLTQPVPLWQFVAGKFLACWALLALALLLTLPLPITVSFLGDLDWGPVWSGYLAALLLGGAYISMGLFISARCDNQIVSLILTVALAAFFYLIGAAVLTSLVGNQSAEIMRGIGTGSRFESITRGVLDMRDLYYYLSLIVAFLALNIFALERGRWAGDGNGRLHGIWRWGTALVVANMLVANIWLSQIPSLRWDTTRGDIYSISDATTGYLSQLQEPILIRGYFTQKTHPLLAPLVPQLQDLLREYEVAGKGRVNVEIVDPTENPEVEDEANNRYGINPTPFRVNDRHQAAVVNSYFDVLVQYGDQHAVLGFNDLIEVKFRNDTEINVQLRNPEYDVTRVIKKVLYEYQSGGDIFASLEQPVQLTAYVSADNRLPEELVNLRKAIETEIAEVKQQAGDKFNSRFVDPDANGGAEGKRISEEYGFAPMAAGLVDPQPEEGGMAQPAVAPPQCADDATPRRTRLPARNRAPHDRGRNRQAAHRPHAGLARAMPHALRRDRRPRFRRGAARPAPFGAARGAAAARRG
;
A
#
# COMPACT_ATOMS: atom_id res chain seq x y z
N VAL A 1 -16.10 18.41 32.41
CA VAL A 1 -15.82 18.20 30.97
C VAL A 1 -17.00 17.52 30.30
N GLY A 2 -17.45 16.33 30.74
CA GLY A 2 -18.51 15.56 30.09
C GLY A 2 -19.85 16.32 29.94
N ARG A 3 -20.29 17.04 30.96
CA ARG A 3 -21.54 17.86 30.89
C ARG A 3 -21.44 18.96 29.84
N ILE A 4 -20.26 19.58 29.68
CA ILE A 4 -20.01 20.59 28.66
C ILE A 4 -20.02 19.93 27.27
N ALA A 5 -19.36 18.81 27.11
CA ALA A 5 -19.33 18.07 25.84
C ALA A 5 -20.74 17.66 25.39
N VAL A 6 -21.57 17.10 26.29
CA VAL A 6 -22.96 16.70 25.98
C VAL A 6 -23.81 17.91 25.62
N LYS A 7 -23.64 19.05 26.32
CA LYS A 7 -24.34 20.30 26.00
C LYS A 7 -23.98 20.78 24.59
N GLU A 8 -22.70 20.87 24.27
CA GLU A 8 -22.22 21.32 22.97
C GLU A 8 -22.64 20.38 21.85
N LEU A 9 -22.51 19.07 22.08
CA LEU A 9 -22.98 18.05 21.12
C LEU A 9 -24.49 18.16 20.89
N GLY A 10 -25.27 18.37 21.95
CA GLY A 10 -26.72 18.60 21.85
C GLY A 10 -27.07 19.86 21.05
N GLN A 11 -26.25 20.91 21.12
CA GLN A 11 -26.43 22.13 20.31
C GLN A 11 -26.18 21.84 18.81
N PHE A 12 -25.18 21.03 18.46
CA PHE A 12 -24.95 20.62 17.06
C PHE A 12 -26.16 19.91 16.44
N PHE A 13 -26.81 19.01 17.19
CA PHE A 13 -27.98 18.26 16.70
C PHE A 13 -29.29 19.08 16.71
N ARG A 14 -29.40 20.11 17.56
CA ARG A 14 -30.53 21.05 17.54
C ARG A 14 -30.44 22.03 16.38
N ALA A 15 -29.24 22.36 15.93
CA ALA A 15 -28.98 23.13 14.73
C ALA A 15 -28.79 22.17 13.53
N PRO A 16 -29.02 22.62 12.28
CA PRO A 16 -28.81 21.78 11.10
C PRO A 16 -27.34 21.41 10.84
N ILE A 17 -26.40 21.96 11.61
CA ILE A 17 -24.95 21.82 11.38
C ILE A 17 -24.49 20.36 11.47
N ALA A 18 -24.93 19.60 12.48
CA ALA A 18 -24.55 18.19 12.62
C ALA A 18 -25.06 17.35 11.44
N TRP A 19 -26.29 17.57 11.03
CA TRP A 19 -26.90 16.85 9.92
C TRP A 19 -26.23 17.17 8.58
N LEU A 20 -25.92 18.45 8.35
CA LEU A 20 -25.16 18.88 7.17
C LEU A 20 -23.75 18.30 7.17
N PHE A 21 -23.06 18.30 8.32
CA PHE A 21 -21.74 17.72 8.46
C PHE A 21 -21.76 16.22 8.17
N LEU A 22 -22.64 15.45 8.81
CA LEU A 22 -22.76 14.01 8.62
C LEU A 22 -23.16 13.67 7.18
N GLY A 23 -24.14 14.40 6.63
CA GLY A 23 -24.59 14.21 5.25
C GLY A 23 -23.49 14.50 4.22
N ALA A 24 -22.78 15.63 4.36
CA ALA A 24 -21.67 15.99 3.48
C ALA A 24 -20.51 14.99 3.59
N PHE A 25 -20.14 14.59 4.82
CA PHE A 25 -19.07 13.61 5.05
C PHE A 25 -19.40 12.28 4.37
N LEU A 26 -20.59 11.72 4.62
CA LEU A 26 -21.01 10.45 4.03
C LEU A 26 -21.12 10.54 2.51
N LEU A 27 -21.76 11.59 2.00
CA LEU A 27 -21.96 11.74 0.56
C LEU A 27 -20.62 11.83 -0.17
N ILE A 28 -19.70 12.68 0.33
CA ILE A 28 -18.39 12.86 -0.33
C ILE A 28 -17.54 11.59 -0.17
N SER A 29 -17.50 10.97 1.00
CA SER A 29 -16.73 9.74 1.22
C SER A 29 -17.21 8.59 0.34
N LEU A 30 -18.53 8.39 0.21
CA LEU A 30 -19.10 7.36 -0.67
C LEU A 30 -18.88 7.70 -2.14
N PHE A 31 -19.08 8.97 -2.52
CA PHE A 31 -18.82 9.42 -3.90
C PHE A 31 -17.37 9.19 -4.31
N VAL A 32 -16.42 9.57 -3.45
CA VAL A 32 -14.99 9.35 -3.71
C VAL A 32 -14.69 7.86 -3.82
N PHE A 33 -15.17 7.04 -2.90
CA PHE A 33 -14.90 5.61 -2.89
C PHE A 33 -15.45 4.89 -4.14
N PHE A 34 -16.71 5.13 -4.50
CA PHE A 34 -17.34 4.42 -5.62
C PHE A 34 -17.01 5.01 -6.97
N TRP A 35 -16.92 6.35 -7.08
CA TRP A 35 -16.82 7.05 -8.36
C TRP A 35 -15.39 7.48 -8.69
N VAL A 36 -14.72 8.20 -7.79
CA VAL A 36 -13.36 8.70 -8.03
C VAL A 36 -12.36 7.54 -8.05
N GLU A 37 -12.40 6.72 -7.02
CA GLU A 37 -11.52 5.55 -6.86
C GLU A 37 -12.01 4.32 -7.64
N SER A 38 -13.17 4.44 -8.30
CA SER A 38 -13.70 3.41 -9.22
C SER A 38 -13.68 1.99 -8.63
N PHE A 39 -14.15 1.83 -7.38
CA PHE A 39 -14.06 0.60 -6.60
C PHE A 39 -14.46 -0.66 -7.41
N PHE A 40 -15.59 -0.62 -8.12
CA PHE A 40 -16.06 -1.78 -8.88
C PHE A 40 -15.19 -2.14 -10.08
N SER A 41 -14.50 -1.16 -10.70
CA SER A 41 -13.63 -1.43 -11.85
C SER A 41 -12.28 -2.03 -11.46
N ARG A 42 -11.86 -1.85 -10.20
CA ARG A 42 -10.63 -2.46 -9.68
C ARG A 42 -10.79 -3.95 -9.41
N ASN A 43 -12.02 -4.43 -9.16
CA ASN A 43 -12.34 -5.83 -8.83
C ASN A 43 -11.49 -6.41 -7.67
N ILE A 44 -11.14 -5.58 -6.69
CA ILE A 44 -10.36 -5.93 -5.49
C ILE A 44 -11.20 -5.58 -4.27
N ALA A 45 -11.32 -6.50 -3.30
CA ALA A 45 -11.95 -6.26 -2.01
C ALA A 45 -10.98 -5.47 -1.09
N ASP A 46 -10.80 -4.17 -1.37
CA ASP A 46 -9.92 -3.28 -0.61
C ASP A 46 -10.66 -1.99 -0.26
N VAL A 47 -10.59 -1.57 1.00
CA VAL A 47 -11.19 -0.31 1.49
C VAL A 47 -10.17 0.81 1.71
N ARG A 48 -8.89 0.59 1.43
CA ARG A 48 -7.85 1.64 1.51
C ARG A 48 -8.18 2.89 0.69
N PRO A 49 -8.85 2.80 -0.49
CA PRO A 49 -9.32 3.96 -1.23
C PRO A 49 -10.25 4.88 -0.45
N LEU A 50 -10.98 4.36 0.56
CA LEU A 50 -11.80 5.20 1.45
C LEU A 50 -10.92 6.14 2.28
N PHE A 51 -9.75 5.66 2.70
CA PHE A 51 -8.83 6.42 3.55
C PHE A 51 -7.90 7.34 2.77
N SER A 52 -7.61 7.08 1.49
CA SER A 52 -6.69 7.89 0.67
C SER A 52 -7.09 9.39 0.61
N TRP A 53 -8.38 9.68 0.54
CA TRP A 53 -8.91 11.04 0.50
C TRP A 53 -9.33 11.60 1.88
N MET A 54 -9.26 10.77 2.92
CA MET A 54 -9.71 11.14 4.26
C MET A 54 -8.96 12.37 4.82
N PRO A 55 -7.63 12.52 4.64
CA PRO A 55 -6.93 13.71 5.14
C PRO A 55 -7.47 15.00 4.54
N LEU A 56 -7.71 15.02 3.23
CA LEU A 56 -8.24 16.20 2.54
C LEU A 56 -9.66 16.55 3.01
N LEU A 57 -10.53 15.52 3.13
CA LEU A 57 -11.89 15.69 3.65
C LEU A 57 -11.89 16.23 5.08
N LEU A 58 -11.03 15.68 5.93
CA LEU A 58 -10.94 16.08 7.33
C LEU A 58 -10.39 17.49 7.51
N ILE A 59 -9.51 18.00 6.64
CA ILE A 59 -9.04 19.39 6.66
C ILE A 59 -10.24 20.35 6.56
N PHE A 60 -11.07 20.17 5.54
CA PHE A 60 -12.22 21.06 5.31
C PHE A 60 -13.33 20.88 6.34
N LEU A 61 -13.66 19.64 6.67
CA LEU A 61 -14.77 19.34 7.56
C LEU A 61 -14.48 19.68 9.01
N SER A 62 -13.27 19.43 9.53
CA SER A 62 -12.89 19.85 10.87
C SER A 62 -12.78 21.37 10.99
N ALA A 63 -12.31 22.07 9.95
CA ALA A 63 -12.32 23.52 9.92
C ALA A 63 -13.75 24.11 9.95
N ALA A 64 -14.66 23.53 9.17
CA ALA A 64 -16.07 23.94 9.18
C ALA A 64 -16.75 23.68 10.53
N LEU A 65 -16.42 22.57 11.19
CA LEU A 65 -16.96 22.22 12.49
C LEU A 65 -16.48 23.17 13.60
N THR A 66 -15.18 23.52 13.57
CA THR A 66 -14.54 24.29 14.64
C THR A 66 -14.63 25.80 14.46
N MET A 67 -14.90 26.29 13.24
CA MET A 67 -14.89 27.74 12.93
C MET A 67 -15.76 28.58 13.86
N LYS A 68 -16.89 28.05 14.36
CA LYS A 68 -17.86 28.74 15.21
C LYS A 68 -17.60 28.63 16.69
N MET A 69 -16.78 27.68 17.13
CA MET A 69 -16.73 27.23 18.54
C MET A 69 -16.31 28.33 19.52
N TRP A 70 -15.41 29.22 19.13
CA TRP A 70 -14.98 30.36 19.93
C TRP A 70 -15.24 31.69 19.24
N SER A 71 -15.14 31.75 17.91
CA SER A 71 -15.29 32.99 17.17
C SER A 71 -16.71 33.59 17.29
N GLU A 72 -17.74 32.73 17.36
CA GLU A 72 -19.11 33.16 17.57
C GLU A 72 -19.34 33.71 19.00
N GLU A 73 -18.80 33.02 20.02
CA GLU A 73 -18.85 33.50 21.40
C GLU A 73 -18.08 34.83 21.59
N ARG A 74 -16.98 35.00 20.89
CA ARG A 74 -16.22 36.26 20.89
C ARG A 74 -17.01 37.37 20.22
N ARG A 75 -17.57 37.10 19.04
CA ARG A 75 -18.36 38.07 18.29
C ARG A 75 -19.63 38.51 19.01
N SER A 76 -20.28 37.58 19.73
CA SER A 76 -21.50 37.87 20.51
C SER A 76 -21.22 38.47 21.88
N GLY A 77 -19.95 38.59 22.33
CA GLY A 77 -19.58 39.06 23.67
C GLY A 77 -19.83 38.01 24.77
N THR A 78 -20.30 36.81 24.44
CA THR A 78 -20.56 35.77 25.44
C THR A 78 -19.29 35.09 25.95
N LEU A 79 -18.15 35.24 25.26
CA LEU A 79 -16.86 34.74 25.68
C LEU A 79 -16.46 35.29 27.06
N GLU A 80 -16.68 36.57 27.31
CA GLU A 80 -16.40 37.21 28.61
C GLU A 80 -17.15 36.55 29.73
N HIS A 81 -18.41 36.18 29.52
CA HIS A 81 -19.22 35.45 30.47
C HIS A 81 -18.65 34.05 30.77
N VAL A 82 -18.11 33.34 29.76
CA VAL A 82 -17.43 32.05 29.94
C VAL A 82 -16.13 32.23 30.73
N LEU A 83 -15.37 33.29 30.43
CA LEU A 83 -14.10 33.58 31.09
C LEU A 83 -14.24 33.98 32.57
N THR A 84 -15.41 34.50 32.98
CA THR A 84 -15.67 34.91 34.38
C THR A 84 -16.25 33.77 35.24
N GLN A 85 -16.60 32.64 34.67
CA GLN A 85 -17.13 31.52 35.43
C GLN A 85 -16.08 30.87 36.35
N PRO A 86 -16.49 30.33 37.52
CA PRO A 86 -15.58 29.68 38.47
C PRO A 86 -15.23 28.25 38.03
N VAL A 87 -14.99 28.05 36.74
CA VAL A 87 -14.63 26.77 36.13
C VAL A 87 -13.29 26.93 35.42
N PRO A 88 -12.35 25.99 35.58
CA PRO A 88 -11.07 26.04 34.87
C PRO A 88 -11.28 26.00 33.34
N LEU A 89 -10.57 26.86 32.60
CA LEU A 89 -10.72 26.98 31.15
C LEU A 89 -10.44 25.67 30.39
N TRP A 90 -9.51 24.86 30.92
CA TRP A 90 -9.23 23.57 30.29
C TRP A 90 -10.45 22.67 30.19
N GLN A 91 -11.42 22.79 31.11
CA GLN A 91 -12.65 21.99 31.06
C GLN A 91 -13.58 22.42 29.93
N PHE A 92 -13.62 23.74 29.61
CA PHE A 92 -14.38 24.24 28.47
C PHE A 92 -13.72 23.83 27.16
N VAL A 93 -12.40 24.01 27.05
CA VAL A 93 -11.63 23.62 25.86
C VAL A 93 -11.76 22.12 25.58
N ALA A 94 -11.53 21.29 26.59
CA ALA A 94 -11.68 19.84 26.49
C ALA A 94 -13.13 19.42 26.18
N GLY A 95 -14.13 20.12 26.76
CA GLY A 95 -15.53 19.84 26.48
C GLY A 95 -15.91 20.12 25.03
N LYS A 96 -15.51 21.28 24.47
CA LYS A 96 -15.72 21.63 23.08
C LYS A 96 -14.96 20.70 22.13
N PHE A 97 -13.72 20.35 22.47
CA PHE A 97 -12.94 19.37 21.70
C PHE A 97 -13.65 18.01 21.63
N LEU A 98 -14.07 17.48 22.79
CA LEU A 98 -14.74 16.18 22.85
C LEU A 98 -16.09 16.20 22.11
N ALA A 99 -16.84 17.30 22.11
CA ALA A 99 -18.07 17.43 21.33
C ALA A 99 -17.82 17.32 19.83
N CYS A 100 -16.84 18.05 19.31
CA CYS A 100 -16.45 17.99 17.90
C CYS A 100 -15.89 16.61 17.53
N TRP A 101 -15.03 16.05 18.38
CA TRP A 101 -14.42 14.74 18.17
C TRP A 101 -15.43 13.60 18.22
N ALA A 102 -16.43 13.67 19.12
CA ALA A 102 -17.52 12.70 19.17
C ALA A 102 -18.41 12.76 17.91
N LEU A 103 -18.67 13.96 17.36
CA LEU A 103 -19.41 14.09 16.10
C LEU A 103 -18.63 13.50 14.93
N LEU A 104 -17.32 13.71 14.88
CA LEU A 104 -16.43 13.08 13.90
C LEU A 104 -16.41 11.55 14.06
N ALA A 105 -16.28 11.05 15.30
CA ALA A 105 -16.33 9.61 15.58
C ALA A 105 -17.67 8.99 15.11
N LEU A 106 -18.77 9.69 15.30
CA LEU A 106 -20.08 9.27 14.79
C LEU A 106 -20.10 9.25 13.25
N ALA A 107 -19.51 10.25 12.59
CA ALA A 107 -19.41 10.29 11.13
C ALA A 107 -18.63 9.08 10.59
N LEU A 108 -17.48 8.78 11.19
CA LEU A 108 -16.65 7.61 10.85
C LEU A 108 -17.41 6.29 11.12
N LEU A 109 -18.12 6.18 12.23
CA LEU A 109 -18.91 5.00 12.56
C LEU A 109 -20.03 4.74 11.53
N LEU A 110 -20.62 5.80 10.99
CA LEU A 110 -21.63 5.69 9.94
C LEU A 110 -21.08 5.22 8.59
N THR A 111 -19.77 5.23 8.37
CA THR A 111 -19.13 4.63 7.18
C THR A 111 -18.82 3.14 7.36
N LEU A 112 -18.87 2.57 8.58
CA LEU A 112 -18.59 1.14 8.83
C LEU A 112 -19.44 0.14 8.02
N PRO A 113 -20.70 0.41 7.65
CA PRO A 113 -21.41 -0.49 6.75
C PRO A 113 -20.70 -0.76 5.43
N LEU A 114 -19.85 0.18 4.95
CA LEU A 114 -19.11 0.03 3.71
C LEU A 114 -18.09 -1.12 3.78
N PRO A 115 -17.08 -1.15 4.70
CA PRO A 115 -16.16 -2.28 4.80
C PRO A 115 -16.88 -3.60 5.13
N ILE A 116 -17.97 -3.57 5.89
CA ILE A 116 -18.80 -4.76 6.14
C ILE A 116 -19.38 -5.28 4.82
N THR A 117 -19.89 -4.40 3.96
CA THR A 117 -20.41 -4.80 2.64
C THR A 117 -19.31 -5.35 1.75
N VAL A 118 -18.11 -4.71 1.75
CA VAL A 118 -16.95 -5.17 0.98
C VAL A 118 -16.50 -6.56 1.44
N SER A 119 -16.54 -6.85 2.75
CA SER A 119 -16.17 -8.18 3.27
C SER A 119 -17.12 -9.31 2.85
N PHE A 120 -18.33 -9.01 2.43
CA PHE A 120 -19.24 -9.99 1.81
C PHE A 120 -18.94 -10.21 0.32
N LEU A 121 -18.26 -9.28 -0.33
CA LEU A 121 -17.90 -9.37 -1.75
C LEU A 121 -16.59 -10.11 -1.98
N GLY A 122 -15.70 -10.15 -0.98
CA GLY A 122 -14.40 -10.82 -1.08
C GLY A 122 -13.64 -10.86 0.24
N ASP A 123 -12.47 -11.51 0.24
CA ASP A 123 -11.59 -11.59 1.42
C ASP A 123 -10.99 -10.22 1.73
N LEU A 124 -11.55 -9.54 2.73
CA LEU A 124 -11.08 -8.24 3.21
C LEU A 124 -10.11 -8.43 4.39
N ASP A 125 -8.95 -7.78 4.33
CA ASP A 125 -8.07 -7.64 5.48
C ASP A 125 -8.60 -6.55 6.43
N TRP A 126 -8.99 -6.97 7.64
CA TRP A 126 -9.53 -6.08 8.66
C TRP A 126 -8.46 -5.27 9.41
N GLY A 127 -7.19 -5.66 9.33
CA GLY A 127 -6.08 -4.94 9.94
C GLY A 127 -5.98 -3.49 9.45
N PRO A 128 -5.79 -3.26 8.13
CA PRO A 128 -5.81 -1.93 7.51
C PRO A 128 -7.12 -1.16 7.72
N VAL A 129 -8.26 -1.86 7.86
CA VAL A 129 -9.56 -1.21 8.13
C VAL A 129 -9.55 -0.55 9.50
N TRP A 130 -9.27 -1.31 10.57
CA TRP A 130 -9.27 -0.77 11.93
C TRP A 130 -8.20 0.28 12.14
N SER A 131 -6.99 0.07 11.62
CA SER A 131 -5.91 1.04 11.68
C SER A 131 -6.26 2.32 10.92
N GLY A 132 -6.93 2.22 9.75
CA GLY A 132 -7.41 3.36 8.98
C GLY A 132 -8.45 4.21 9.73
N TYR A 133 -9.42 3.58 10.40
CA TYR A 133 -10.38 4.29 11.24
C TYR A 133 -9.71 4.96 12.45
N LEU A 134 -8.75 4.28 13.08
CA LEU A 134 -7.97 4.87 14.17
C LEU A 134 -7.15 6.07 13.68
N ALA A 135 -6.48 5.94 12.54
CA ALA A 135 -5.73 7.04 11.93
C ALA A 135 -6.63 8.24 11.61
N ALA A 136 -7.82 8.01 11.02
CA ALA A 136 -8.79 9.06 10.70
C ALA A 136 -9.31 9.77 11.97
N LEU A 137 -9.54 9.02 13.05
CA LEU A 137 -9.98 9.56 14.32
C LEU A 137 -8.90 10.45 14.98
N LEU A 138 -7.64 10.02 14.93
CA LEU A 138 -6.50 10.75 15.49
C LEU A 138 -6.16 12.00 14.64
N LEU A 139 -6.11 11.86 13.32
CA LEU A 139 -5.88 12.96 12.39
C LEU A 139 -6.97 14.03 12.51
N GLY A 140 -8.23 13.61 12.54
CA GLY A 140 -9.35 14.52 12.74
C GLY A 140 -9.31 15.21 14.09
N GLY A 141 -8.88 14.51 15.15
CA GLY A 141 -8.63 15.11 16.46
C GLY A 141 -7.54 16.19 16.43
N ALA A 142 -6.44 15.94 15.68
CA ALA A 142 -5.39 16.92 15.49
C ALA A 142 -5.92 18.18 14.75
N TYR A 143 -6.65 17.99 13.66
CA TYR A 143 -7.22 19.12 12.90
C TYR A 143 -8.31 19.88 13.69
N ILE A 144 -9.13 19.19 14.49
CA ILE A 144 -10.10 19.81 15.40
C ILE A 144 -9.38 20.66 16.44
N SER A 145 -8.27 20.17 17.04
CA SER A 145 -7.51 20.93 18.03
C SER A 145 -6.86 22.19 17.45
N MET A 146 -6.33 22.11 16.21
CA MET A 146 -5.83 23.25 15.42
C MET A 146 -6.95 24.26 15.15
N GLY A 147 -8.11 23.79 14.71
CA GLY A 147 -9.26 24.64 14.42
C GLY A 147 -9.81 25.35 15.66
N LEU A 148 -9.88 24.68 16.80
CA LEU A 148 -10.27 25.30 18.07
C LEU A 148 -9.28 26.40 18.48
N PHE A 149 -7.97 26.17 18.32
CA PHE A 149 -6.95 27.18 18.61
C PHE A 149 -7.09 28.42 17.74
N ILE A 150 -7.28 28.25 16.42
CA ILE A 150 -7.48 29.35 15.49
C ILE A 150 -8.80 30.09 15.80
N SER A 151 -9.89 29.34 16.04
CA SER A 151 -11.20 29.91 16.38
C SER A 151 -11.13 30.79 17.65
N ALA A 152 -10.29 30.44 18.63
CA ALA A 152 -10.10 31.24 19.83
C ALA A 152 -9.38 32.59 19.58
N ARG A 153 -8.74 32.75 18.42
CA ARG A 153 -8.01 33.98 18.05
C ARG A 153 -8.73 34.86 17.05
N CYS A 154 -9.76 34.35 16.40
CA CYS A 154 -10.47 35.02 15.33
C CYS A 154 -11.86 35.49 15.79
N ASP A 155 -12.24 36.69 15.42
CA ASP A 155 -13.60 37.21 15.65
C ASP A 155 -14.55 36.86 14.50
N ASN A 156 -13.98 36.55 13.34
CA ASN A 156 -14.75 36.19 12.13
C ASN A 156 -14.64 34.71 11.85
N GLN A 157 -15.80 34.05 11.68
CA GLN A 157 -15.91 32.62 11.42
C GLN A 157 -15.25 32.19 10.10
N ILE A 158 -15.39 33.03 9.04
CA ILE A 158 -14.81 32.75 7.71
C ILE A 158 -13.27 32.81 7.78
N VAL A 159 -12.74 33.84 8.46
CA VAL A 159 -11.28 33.95 8.69
C VAL A 159 -10.77 32.74 9.49
N SER A 160 -11.51 32.32 10.52
CA SER A 160 -11.19 31.14 11.29
C SER A 160 -11.15 29.87 10.42
N LEU A 161 -12.13 29.69 9.54
CA LEU A 161 -12.18 28.57 8.60
C LEU A 161 -10.95 28.58 7.67
N ILE A 162 -10.68 29.69 7.00
CA ILE A 162 -9.56 29.81 6.04
C ILE A 162 -8.22 29.53 6.72
N LEU A 163 -7.98 30.14 7.90
CA LEU A 163 -6.73 29.94 8.62
C LEU A 163 -6.59 28.50 9.16
N THR A 164 -7.69 27.86 9.55
CA THR A 164 -7.67 26.45 9.98
C THR A 164 -7.35 25.54 8.81
N VAL A 165 -7.98 25.74 7.65
CA VAL A 165 -7.68 25.00 6.42
C VAL A 165 -6.22 25.19 6.03
N ALA A 166 -5.72 26.44 6.04
CA ALA A 166 -4.32 26.73 5.70
C ALA A 166 -3.34 26.06 6.65
N LEU A 167 -3.59 26.09 7.96
CA LEU A 167 -2.73 25.45 8.96
C LEU A 167 -2.76 23.92 8.83
N ALA A 168 -3.93 23.30 8.71
CA ALA A 168 -4.08 21.87 8.55
C ALA A 168 -3.47 21.38 7.22
N ALA A 169 -3.71 22.12 6.11
CA ALA A 169 -3.10 21.83 4.82
C ALA A 169 -1.57 21.97 4.85
N PHE A 170 -1.02 22.94 5.59
CA PHE A 170 0.42 23.08 5.77
C PHE A 170 1.02 21.82 6.42
N PHE A 171 0.43 21.32 7.52
CA PHE A 171 0.89 20.10 8.17
C PHE A 171 0.70 18.85 7.31
N TYR A 172 -0.31 18.83 6.46
CA TYR A 172 -0.54 17.74 5.52
C TYR A 172 0.49 17.74 4.38
N LEU A 173 0.64 18.90 3.72
CA LEU A 173 1.46 19.03 2.51
C LEU A 173 2.96 18.95 2.78
N ILE A 174 3.44 19.38 3.97
CA ILE A 174 4.87 19.39 4.28
C ILE A 174 5.51 17.99 4.17
N GLY A 175 4.75 16.92 4.45
CA GLY A 175 5.20 15.53 4.31
C GLY A 175 4.82 14.87 2.98
N ALA A 176 4.12 15.58 2.09
CA ALA A 176 3.66 15.01 0.83
C ALA A 176 4.81 14.74 -0.13
N ALA A 177 4.72 13.65 -0.91
CA ALA A 177 5.74 13.23 -1.87
C ALA A 177 6.13 14.35 -2.86
N VAL A 178 5.16 15.17 -3.29
CA VAL A 178 5.38 16.31 -4.20
C VAL A 178 6.37 17.34 -3.64
N LEU A 179 6.33 17.63 -2.34
CA LEU A 179 7.26 18.57 -1.72
C LEU A 179 8.57 17.90 -1.30
N THR A 180 8.51 16.67 -0.83
CA THR A 180 9.71 15.95 -0.37
C THR A 180 10.63 15.54 -1.53
N SER A 181 10.10 15.34 -2.74
CA SER A 181 10.92 15.07 -3.94
C SER A 181 11.73 16.26 -4.44
N LEU A 182 11.36 17.49 -4.05
CA LEU A 182 12.07 18.72 -4.44
C LEU A 182 13.31 19.02 -3.57
N VAL A 183 13.50 18.28 -2.47
CA VAL A 183 14.59 18.51 -1.50
C VAL A 183 15.45 17.28 -1.36
N GLY A 184 16.69 17.45 -0.86
CA GLY A 184 17.59 16.32 -0.64
C GLY A 184 17.04 15.34 0.42
N ASN A 185 17.45 14.07 0.35
CA ASN A 185 16.91 12.97 1.14
C ASN A 185 16.83 13.25 2.66
N GLN A 186 17.87 13.88 3.22
CA GLN A 186 17.91 14.20 4.66
C GLN A 186 16.84 15.22 5.06
N SER A 187 16.62 16.25 4.23
CA SER A 187 15.56 17.25 4.45
C SER A 187 14.16 16.66 4.22
N ALA A 188 14.03 15.76 3.25
CA ALA A 188 12.80 15.04 2.96
C ALA A 188 12.36 14.16 4.15
N GLU A 189 13.29 13.47 4.80
CA GLU A 189 13.01 12.66 5.99
C GLU A 189 12.47 13.52 7.15
N ILE A 190 13.09 14.68 7.41
CA ILE A 190 12.61 15.62 8.43
C ILE A 190 11.19 16.12 8.08
N MET A 191 10.95 16.47 6.81
CA MET A 191 9.64 16.95 6.36
C MET A 191 8.57 15.87 6.48
N ARG A 192 8.88 14.62 6.13
CA ARG A 192 7.98 13.47 6.34
C ARG A 192 7.70 13.24 7.83
N GLY A 193 8.71 13.42 8.68
CA GLY A 193 8.58 13.30 10.14
C GLY A 193 7.63 14.34 10.77
N ILE A 194 7.53 15.54 10.18
CA ILE A 194 6.64 16.61 10.63
C ILE A 194 5.25 16.50 9.97
N GLY A 195 5.17 15.90 8.78
CA GLY A 195 3.94 15.82 8.00
C GLY A 195 2.89 14.90 8.63
N THR A 196 1.63 15.36 8.67
CA THR A 196 0.51 14.51 9.11
C THR A 196 0.12 13.47 8.07
N GLY A 197 0.31 13.77 6.78
CA GLY A 197 -0.09 12.90 5.68
C GLY A 197 0.74 11.62 5.60
N SER A 198 2.06 11.72 5.69
CA SER A 198 2.97 10.57 5.65
C SER A 198 2.73 9.56 6.78
N ARG A 199 2.48 10.07 8.00
CA ARG A 199 2.15 9.21 9.16
C ARG A 199 0.76 8.60 9.04
N PHE A 200 -0.19 9.32 8.45
CA PHE A 200 -1.51 8.78 8.17
C PHE A 200 -1.44 7.59 7.20
N GLU A 201 -0.67 7.74 6.13
CA GLU A 201 -0.45 6.68 5.15
C GLU A 201 0.21 5.44 5.77
N SER A 202 1.17 5.64 6.69
CA SER A 202 1.81 4.54 7.44
C SER A 202 0.77 3.71 8.22
N ILE A 203 -0.10 4.38 9.00
CA ILE A 203 -1.10 3.69 9.84
C ILE A 203 -2.17 3.01 8.97
N THR A 204 -2.62 3.65 7.88
CA THR A 204 -3.68 3.10 7.02
C THR A 204 -3.26 1.82 6.27
N ARG A 205 -1.98 1.56 6.15
CA ARG A 205 -1.45 0.29 5.63
C ARG A 205 -1.63 -0.89 6.59
N GLY A 206 -2.00 -0.65 7.84
CA GLY A 206 -2.16 -1.68 8.86
C GLY A 206 -1.00 -1.77 9.85
N VAL A 207 -0.06 -0.84 9.79
CA VAL A 207 1.09 -0.79 10.69
C VAL A 207 0.86 0.25 11.78
N LEU A 208 0.72 -0.19 13.01
CA LEU A 208 0.58 0.67 14.18
C LEU A 208 1.96 0.92 14.80
N ASP A 209 2.53 2.08 14.53
CA ASP A 209 3.75 2.55 15.18
C ASP A 209 3.39 3.47 16.35
N MET A 210 3.91 3.17 17.53
CA MET A 210 3.71 4.02 18.72
C MET A 210 4.17 5.46 18.47
N ARG A 211 5.17 5.65 17.61
CA ARG A 211 5.66 6.99 17.20
C ARG A 211 4.57 7.80 16.51
N ASP A 212 3.82 7.17 15.61
CA ASP A 212 2.78 7.83 14.83
C ASP A 212 1.55 8.12 15.71
N LEU A 213 1.18 7.20 16.60
CA LEU A 213 0.11 7.41 17.58
C LEU A 213 0.46 8.57 18.54
N TYR A 214 1.67 8.56 19.09
CA TYR A 214 2.14 9.61 19.97
C TYR A 214 2.21 10.97 19.26
N TYR A 215 2.64 11.00 18.01
CA TYR A 215 2.69 12.22 17.21
C TYR A 215 1.33 12.90 17.13
N TYR A 216 0.26 12.19 16.75
CA TYR A 216 -1.08 12.77 16.71
C TYR A 216 -1.56 13.21 18.08
N LEU A 217 -1.34 12.39 19.11
CA LEU A 217 -1.71 12.74 20.47
C LEU A 217 -0.97 14.00 20.95
N SER A 218 0.33 14.09 20.63
CA SER A 218 1.15 15.26 20.97
C SER A 218 0.66 16.54 20.28
N LEU A 219 0.24 16.46 19.00
CA LEU A 219 -0.37 17.58 18.29
C LEU A 219 -1.68 18.02 18.96
N ILE A 220 -2.55 17.07 19.28
CA ILE A 220 -3.81 17.36 19.98
C ILE A 220 -3.52 18.11 21.29
N VAL A 221 -2.63 17.58 22.13
CA VAL A 221 -2.30 18.17 23.43
C VAL A 221 -1.65 19.55 23.27
N ALA A 222 -0.71 19.70 22.31
CA ALA A 222 -0.02 20.96 22.06
C ALA A 222 -1.00 22.06 21.63
N PHE A 223 -1.88 21.78 20.65
CA PHE A 223 -2.83 22.78 20.17
C PHE A 223 -3.96 23.07 21.19
N LEU A 224 -4.38 22.11 22.00
CA LEU A 224 -5.29 22.37 23.11
C LEU A 224 -4.63 23.22 24.22
N ALA A 225 -3.35 22.99 24.53
CA ALA A 225 -2.59 23.84 25.45
C ALA A 225 -2.44 25.27 24.93
N LEU A 226 -2.16 25.42 23.62
CA LEU A 226 -2.12 26.74 22.96
C LEU A 226 -3.50 27.41 22.94
N ASN A 227 -4.58 26.65 22.80
CA ASN A 227 -5.94 27.16 22.89
C ASN A 227 -6.25 27.69 24.30
N ILE A 228 -5.95 26.90 25.34
CA ILE A 228 -6.12 27.33 26.73
C ILE A 228 -5.31 28.60 26.99
N PHE A 229 -4.05 28.65 26.54
CA PHE A 229 -3.20 29.85 26.66
C PHE A 229 -3.79 31.07 25.94
N ALA A 230 -4.34 30.90 24.73
CA ALA A 230 -4.95 31.98 23.96
C ALA A 230 -6.15 32.59 24.71
N LEU A 231 -6.98 31.75 25.33
CA LEU A 231 -8.14 32.18 26.13
C LEU A 231 -7.71 32.80 27.47
N GLU A 232 -6.72 32.20 28.15
CA GLU A 232 -6.21 32.73 29.41
C GLU A 232 -5.59 34.10 29.21
N ARG A 233 -4.88 34.32 28.10
CA ARG A 233 -4.34 35.64 27.75
C ARG A 233 -5.42 36.72 27.64
N GLY A 234 -6.64 36.35 27.21
CA GLY A 234 -7.79 37.28 27.18
C GLY A 234 -8.28 37.73 28.56
N ARG A 235 -7.93 37.00 29.61
CA ARG A 235 -8.27 37.38 31.01
C ARG A 235 -7.27 38.35 31.65
N TRP A 236 -6.12 38.57 30.99
CA TRP A 236 -5.06 39.40 31.58
C TRP A 236 -5.40 40.89 31.53
N ALA A 237 -5.38 41.53 32.69
CA ALA A 237 -5.52 42.97 32.80
C ALA A 237 -4.13 43.64 32.83
N GLY A 238 -3.98 44.77 32.18
CA GLY A 238 -2.74 45.56 32.15
C GLY A 238 -1.63 44.96 31.24
N ASP A 239 -0.37 45.36 31.47
CA ASP A 239 0.78 45.08 30.61
C ASP A 239 1.24 43.63 30.54
N GLY A 240 0.54 42.71 31.19
CA GLY A 240 0.81 41.26 31.11
C GLY A 240 2.15 40.82 31.74
N ASN A 241 2.76 41.65 32.60
CA ASN A 241 4.07 41.37 33.24
C ASN A 241 3.98 40.71 34.62
N GLY A 242 2.78 40.30 35.04
CA GLY A 242 2.62 39.62 36.33
C GLY A 242 3.26 38.24 36.37
N ARG A 243 3.67 37.79 37.61
CA ARG A 243 4.27 36.47 37.85
C ARG A 243 3.40 35.32 37.31
N LEU A 244 2.08 35.40 37.41
CA LEU A 244 1.15 34.41 36.90
C LEU A 244 1.16 34.34 35.35
N HIS A 245 1.30 35.49 34.66
CA HIS A 245 1.43 35.55 33.23
C HIS A 245 2.71 34.85 32.74
N GLY A 246 3.81 35.00 33.48
CA GLY A 246 5.06 34.29 33.24
C GLY A 246 4.89 32.78 33.37
N ILE A 247 4.21 32.30 34.42
CA ILE A 247 3.94 30.87 34.62
C ILE A 247 3.15 30.28 33.48
N TRP A 248 2.11 30.95 32.99
CA TRP A 248 1.32 30.48 31.83
C TRP A 248 2.12 30.47 30.53
N ARG A 249 2.93 31.51 30.26
CA ARG A 249 3.79 31.56 29.05
C ARG A 249 4.79 30.41 29.05
N TRP A 250 5.57 30.29 30.14
CA TRP A 250 6.60 29.25 30.24
C TRP A 250 6.00 27.86 30.37
N GLY A 251 4.90 27.70 31.09
CA GLY A 251 4.21 26.42 31.24
C GLY A 251 3.72 25.88 29.88
N THR A 252 3.05 26.72 29.09
CA THR A 252 2.60 26.33 27.74
C THR A 252 3.77 26.05 26.81
N ALA A 253 4.82 26.90 26.85
CA ALA A 253 6.02 26.70 26.04
C ALA A 253 6.73 25.38 26.41
N LEU A 254 6.81 25.05 27.70
CA LEU A 254 7.37 23.77 28.17
C LEU A 254 6.54 22.56 27.74
N VAL A 255 5.21 22.66 27.77
CA VAL A 255 4.35 21.56 27.27
C VAL A 255 4.61 21.31 25.79
N VAL A 256 4.60 22.36 24.96
CA VAL A 256 4.88 22.25 23.53
C VAL A 256 6.28 21.71 23.26
N ALA A 257 7.30 22.25 23.95
CA ALA A 257 8.69 21.81 23.82
C ALA A 257 8.85 20.33 24.23
N ASN A 258 8.19 19.92 25.32
CA ASN A 258 8.23 18.52 25.78
C ASN A 258 7.61 17.57 24.74
N MET A 259 6.47 17.96 24.13
CA MET A 259 5.85 17.18 23.07
C MET A 259 6.78 17.03 21.84
N LEU A 260 7.49 18.11 21.47
CA LEU A 260 8.45 18.05 20.35
C LEU A 260 9.66 17.17 20.70
N VAL A 261 10.27 17.36 21.87
CA VAL A 261 11.43 16.56 22.30
C VAL A 261 11.07 15.08 22.42
N ALA A 262 9.90 14.76 22.97
CA ALA A 262 9.45 13.39 23.08
C ALA A 262 9.19 12.73 21.71
N ASN A 263 8.70 13.47 20.72
CA ASN A 263 8.60 12.96 19.33
C ASN A 263 9.99 12.64 18.75
N ILE A 264 10.98 13.52 18.96
CA ILE A 264 12.36 13.30 18.50
C ILE A 264 12.99 12.11 19.23
N TRP A 265 12.77 12.00 20.56
CA TRP A 265 13.28 10.87 21.33
C TRP A 265 12.64 9.54 20.90
N LEU A 266 11.32 9.53 20.72
CA LEU A 266 10.59 8.34 20.31
C LEU A 266 10.96 7.88 18.88
N SER A 267 11.35 8.80 18.00
CA SER A 267 11.80 8.46 16.64
C SER A 267 13.05 7.60 16.60
N GLN A 268 13.83 7.56 17.69
CA GLN A 268 15.05 6.75 17.82
C GLN A 268 14.78 5.32 18.30
N ILE A 269 13.54 5.00 18.71
CA ILE A 269 13.18 3.68 19.27
C ILE A 269 12.40 2.88 18.21
N PRO A 270 13.02 1.92 17.51
CA PRO A 270 12.36 1.18 16.42
C PRO A 270 11.43 0.05 16.88
N SER A 271 11.45 -0.33 18.17
CA SER A 271 10.88 -1.60 18.65
C SER A 271 9.39 -1.59 19.01
N LEU A 272 8.69 -0.45 18.88
CA LEU A 272 7.28 -0.32 19.29
C LEU A 272 6.35 -0.25 18.07
N ARG A 273 6.46 -1.27 17.20
CA ARG A 273 5.68 -1.38 15.98
C ARG A 273 4.89 -2.69 15.99
N TRP A 274 3.60 -2.60 15.66
CA TRP A 274 2.71 -3.75 15.51
C TRP A 274 2.15 -3.79 14.09
N ASP A 275 2.41 -4.90 13.43
CA ASP A 275 1.73 -5.23 12.18
C ASP A 275 0.39 -5.87 12.53
N THR A 276 -0.70 -5.29 12.02
CA THR A 276 -2.07 -5.79 12.22
C THR A 276 -2.60 -6.50 10.98
N THR A 277 -1.81 -6.59 9.93
CA THR A 277 -2.21 -7.21 8.67
C THR A 277 -2.23 -8.73 8.77
N ARG A 278 -3.04 -9.35 7.95
CA ARG A 278 -3.13 -10.80 7.89
C ARG A 278 -1.86 -11.37 7.24
N GLY A 279 -0.99 -11.97 8.05
CA GLY A 279 0.25 -12.61 7.60
C GLY A 279 1.51 -11.77 7.75
N ASP A 280 1.50 -10.73 8.60
CA ASP A 280 2.67 -9.89 8.97
C ASP A 280 3.44 -9.36 7.74
N ILE A 281 2.69 -8.90 6.73
CA ILE A 281 3.20 -8.51 5.40
C ILE A 281 4.20 -7.35 5.48
N TYR A 282 4.14 -6.56 6.55
CA TYR A 282 4.97 -5.35 6.75
C TYR A 282 6.04 -5.51 7.82
N SER A 283 6.40 -6.72 8.17
CA SER A 283 7.55 -6.98 9.03
C SER A 283 8.75 -7.40 8.18
N ILE A 284 9.74 -6.52 8.06
CA ILE A 284 11.03 -6.86 7.43
C ILE A 284 11.92 -7.55 8.46
N SER A 285 12.52 -8.67 8.07
CA SER A 285 13.38 -9.48 8.94
C SER A 285 14.63 -8.72 9.41
N ASP A 286 15.17 -9.12 10.55
CA ASP A 286 16.42 -8.57 11.10
C ASP A 286 17.59 -8.80 10.14
N ALA A 287 17.57 -9.88 9.35
CA ALA A 287 18.58 -10.15 8.33
C ALA A 287 18.55 -9.07 7.24
N THR A 288 17.35 -8.72 6.73
CA THR A 288 17.17 -7.66 5.74
C THR A 288 17.62 -6.31 6.28
N THR A 289 17.22 -5.95 7.51
CA THR A 289 17.65 -4.69 8.14
C THR A 289 19.16 -4.66 8.36
N GLY A 290 19.79 -5.80 8.63
CA GLY A 290 21.23 -5.97 8.72
C GLY A 290 21.93 -5.62 7.40
N TYR A 291 21.44 -6.09 6.26
CA TYR A 291 22.01 -5.73 4.94
C TYR A 291 21.78 -4.25 4.61
N LEU A 292 20.61 -3.69 4.90
CA LEU A 292 20.33 -2.27 4.67
C LEU A 292 21.22 -1.35 5.52
N SER A 293 21.66 -1.81 6.69
CA SER A 293 22.58 -1.05 7.54
C SER A 293 24.03 -0.98 6.98
N GLN A 294 24.41 -1.92 6.10
CA GLN A 294 25.72 -1.99 5.45
C GLN A 294 25.84 -1.07 4.23
N LEU A 295 24.72 -0.52 3.75
CA LEU A 295 24.74 0.40 2.62
C LEU A 295 25.55 1.66 2.94
N GLN A 296 26.53 1.99 2.10
CA GLN A 296 27.33 3.20 2.20
C GLN A 296 26.73 4.35 1.38
N GLU A 297 26.15 4.01 0.25
CA GLU A 297 25.46 4.93 -0.66
C GLU A 297 23.95 4.63 -0.69
N PRO A 298 23.12 5.57 -1.16
CA PRO A 298 21.70 5.33 -1.34
C PRO A 298 21.45 4.29 -2.43
N ILE A 299 20.60 3.29 -2.14
CA ILE A 299 20.10 2.32 -3.10
C ILE A 299 18.78 2.81 -3.68
N LEU A 300 18.59 2.69 -4.99
CA LEU A 300 17.34 2.96 -5.67
C LEU A 300 16.60 1.63 -5.91
N ILE A 301 15.37 1.56 -5.44
CA ILE A 301 14.44 0.46 -5.74
C ILE A 301 13.29 1.06 -6.54
N ARG A 302 13.15 0.69 -7.82
CA ARG A 302 12.09 1.22 -8.66
C ARG A 302 11.14 0.09 -9.07
N GLY A 303 9.87 0.22 -8.67
CA GLY A 303 8.80 -0.70 -9.04
C GLY A 303 8.10 -0.22 -10.30
N TYR A 304 8.07 -1.08 -11.33
CA TYR A 304 7.35 -0.86 -12.57
C TYR A 304 6.05 -1.63 -12.55
N PHE A 305 4.92 -0.93 -12.34
CA PHE A 305 3.61 -1.56 -12.19
C PHE A 305 2.56 -0.86 -13.03
N THR A 306 1.93 -1.60 -13.93
CA THR A 306 0.80 -1.09 -14.72
C THR A 306 -0.46 -1.01 -13.86
N GLN A 307 -1.11 0.16 -13.80
CA GLN A 307 -2.34 0.36 -13.01
C GLN A 307 -3.49 -0.50 -13.52
N LYS A 308 -3.64 -0.64 -14.85
CA LYS A 308 -4.67 -1.46 -15.48
C LYS A 308 -4.10 -2.83 -15.85
N THR A 309 -3.69 -3.59 -14.86
CA THR A 309 -3.11 -4.92 -15.03
C THR A 309 -4.17 -6.03 -15.06
N HIS A 310 -3.73 -7.27 -15.29
CA HIS A 310 -4.61 -8.45 -15.26
C HIS A 310 -5.31 -8.61 -13.90
N PRO A 311 -6.61 -8.96 -13.84
CA PRO A 311 -7.35 -9.07 -12.58
C PRO A 311 -6.72 -9.97 -11.50
N LEU A 312 -5.98 -11.02 -11.90
CA LEU A 312 -5.25 -11.88 -10.97
C LEU A 312 -3.98 -11.22 -10.39
N LEU A 313 -3.40 -10.24 -11.08
CA LEU A 313 -2.21 -9.50 -10.61
C LEU A 313 -2.58 -8.25 -9.82
N ALA A 314 -3.74 -7.67 -10.11
CA ALA A 314 -4.18 -6.42 -9.50
C ALA A 314 -4.12 -6.43 -7.96
N PRO A 315 -4.46 -7.52 -7.22
CA PRO A 315 -4.31 -7.57 -5.76
C PRO A 315 -2.85 -7.61 -5.28
N LEU A 316 -1.92 -8.06 -6.11
CA LEU A 316 -0.51 -8.24 -5.74
C LEU A 316 0.30 -6.94 -5.86
N VAL A 317 -0.12 -6.04 -6.76
CA VAL A 317 0.54 -4.74 -6.95
C VAL A 317 0.60 -3.92 -5.66
N PRO A 318 -0.51 -3.66 -4.94
CA PRO A 318 -0.46 -2.94 -3.68
C PRO A 318 0.40 -3.62 -2.61
N GLN A 319 0.35 -4.97 -2.53
CA GLN A 319 1.15 -5.72 -1.56
C GLN A 319 2.66 -5.53 -1.79
N LEU A 320 3.10 -5.62 -3.05
CA LEU A 320 4.50 -5.43 -3.38
C LEU A 320 4.93 -3.96 -3.22
N GLN A 321 4.09 -3.01 -3.62
CA GLN A 321 4.34 -1.58 -3.41
C GLN A 321 4.52 -1.25 -1.92
N ASP A 322 3.67 -1.79 -1.08
CA ASP A 322 3.72 -1.57 0.36
C ASP A 322 4.99 -2.19 0.97
N LEU A 323 5.36 -3.40 0.54
CA LEU A 323 6.63 -4.02 0.95
C LEU A 323 7.84 -3.15 0.54
N LEU A 324 7.89 -2.66 -0.69
CA LEU A 324 8.99 -1.78 -1.13
C LEU A 324 9.08 -0.52 -0.28
N ARG A 325 7.96 0.09 0.10
CA ARG A 325 7.94 1.22 1.02
C ARG A 325 8.47 0.88 2.42
N GLU A 326 8.30 -0.38 2.87
CA GLU A 326 8.91 -0.83 4.11
C GLU A 326 10.44 -0.87 4.05
N TYR A 327 11.00 -1.24 2.89
CA TYR A 327 12.45 -1.11 2.67
C TYR A 327 12.92 0.35 2.76
N GLU A 328 12.12 1.30 2.25
CA GLU A 328 12.41 2.73 2.38
C GLU A 328 12.44 3.18 3.85
N VAL A 329 11.44 2.75 4.63
CA VAL A 329 11.35 3.06 6.07
C VAL A 329 12.51 2.41 6.85
N ALA A 330 12.78 1.12 6.60
CA ALA A 330 13.86 0.39 7.27
C ALA A 330 15.25 0.91 6.86
N GLY A 331 15.39 1.42 5.65
CA GLY A 331 16.64 1.97 5.11
C GLY A 331 17.07 3.30 5.72
N LYS A 332 16.23 3.98 6.51
CA LYS A 332 16.53 5.23 7.22
C LYS A 332 17.19 6.29 6.32
N GLY A 333 16.59 6.54 5.15
CA GLY A 333 17.09 7.50 4.16
C GLY A 333 18.20 6.98 3.24
N ARG A 334 18.64 5.71 3.37
CA ARG A 334 19.58 5.06 2.45
C ARG A 334 18.91 4.24 1.35
N VAL A 335 17.62 4.05 1.43
CA VAL A 335 16.80 3.39 0.41
C VAL A 335 15.85 4.41 -0.16
N ASN A 336 15.84 4.57 -1.47
CA ASN A 336 14.89 5.41 -2.19
C ASN A 336 13.97 4.50 -3.00
N VAL A 337 12.66 4.61 -2.79
CA VAL A 337 11.67 3.80 -3.50
C VAL A 337 10.87 4.69 -4.45
N GLU A 338 10.86 4.31 -5.72
CA GLU A 338 10.07 4.96 -6.76
C GLU A 338 9.09 3.93 -7.34
N ILE A 339 7.83 4.32 -7.46
CA ILE A 339 6.81 3.49 -8.09
C ILE A 339 6.30 4.22 -9.33
N VAL A 340 6.45 3.60 -10.48
CA VAL A 340 6.15 4.20 -11.76
C VAL A 340 5.28 3.25 -12.61
N ASP A 341 4.40 3.84 -13.40
CA ASP A 341 3.67 3.13 -14.44
C ASP A 341 4.26 3.50 -15.81
N PRO A 342 5.00 2.58 -16.48
CA PRO A 342 5.61 2.89 -17.77
C PRO A 342 4.60 3.24 -18.85
N THR A 343 3.38 2.72 -18.75
CA THR A 343 2.32 2.96 -19.76
C THR A 343 1.79 4.40 -19.78
N GLU A 344 2.02 5.16 -18.69
CA GLU A 344 1.60 6.57 -18.60
C GLU A 344 2.65 7.55 -19.11
N ASN A 345 3.94 7.14 -19.15
CA ASN A 345 5.05 8.01 -19.56
C ASN A 345 5.98 7.29 -20.56
N PRO A 346 5.96 7.70 -21.83
CA PRO A 346 6.79 7.09 -22.87
C PRO A 346 8.30 7.15 -22.60
N GLU A 347 8.79 8.18 -21.90
CA GLU A 347 10.22 8.29 -21.57
C GLU A 347 10.63 7.21 -20.54
N VAL A 348 9.75 6.93 -19.58
CA VAL A 348 9.97 5.88 -18.59
C VAL A 348 9.87 4.50 -19.22
N GLU A 349 8.96 4.32 -20.18
CA GLU A 349 8.83 3.08 -20.95
C GLU A 349 10.08 2.81 -21.79
N ASP A 350 10.59 3.82 -22.49
CA ASP A 350 11.82 3.72 -23.27
C ASP A 350 13.04 3.43 -22.37
N GLU A 351 13.14 4.06 -21.20
CA GLU A 351 14.20 3.77 -20.23
C GLU A 351 14.12 2.32 -19.73
N ALA A 352 12.93 1.84 -19.36
CA ALA A 352 12.70 0.49 -18.88
C ALA A 352 13.09 -0.56 -19.93
N ASN A 353 12.62 -0.38 -21.17
CA ASN A 353 12.82 -1.33 -22.26
C ASN A 353 14.27 -1.35 -22.76
N ASN A 354 14.85 -0.16 -23.02
CA ASN A 354 16.14 -0.05 -23.71
C ASN A 354 17.33 -0.10 -22.76
N ARG A 355 17.19 0.45 -21.55
CA ARG A 355 18.30 0.51 -20.59
C ARG A 355 18.36 -0.68 -19.66
N TYR A 356 17.21 -1.11 -19.17
CA TYR A 356 17.13 -2.16 -18.15
C TYR A 356 16.58 -3.49 -18.68
N GLY A 357 16.14 -3.55 -19.95
CA GLY A 357 15.61 -4.76 -20.56
C GLY A 357 14.27 -5.21 -19.99
N ILE A 358 13.53 -4.32 -19.31
CA ILE A 358 12.23 -4.59 -18.71
C ILE A 358 11.17 -4.44 -19.80
N ASN A 359 10.57 -5.54 -20.20
CA ASN A 359 9.56 -5.57 -21.26
C ASN A 359 8.17 -5.94 -20.70
N PRO A 360 7.08 -5.40 -21.25
CA PRO A 360 5.75 -5.73 -20.78
C PRO A 360 5.40 -7.17 -21.06
N THR A 361 4.85 -7.85 -20.07
CA THR A 361 4.37 -9.23 -20.22
C THR A 361 2.92 -9.22 -20.75
N PRO A 362 2.62 -9.89 -21.89
CA PRO A 362 1.28 -9.95 -22.43
C PRO A 362 0.41 -10.98 -21.70
N PHE A 363 -0.69 -10.55 -21.11
CA PHE A 363 -1.68 -11.39 -20.45
C PHE A 363 -2.97 -11.45 -21.29
N ARG A 364 -3.52 -12.65 -21.45
CA ARG A 364 -4.82 -12.84 -22.11
C ARG A 364 -5.93 -12.77 -21.06
N VAL A 365 -6.77 -11.76 -21.18
CA VAL A 365 -7.99 -11.62 -20.39
C VAL A 365 -9.14 -12.14 -21.21
N ASN A 366 -9.71 -13.27 -20.79
CA ASN A 366 -10.92 -13.83 -21.40
C ASN A 366 -12.09 -13.47 -20.49
N ASP A 367 -12.84 -12.45 -20.86
CA ASP A 367 -14.15 -12.18 -20.27
C ASP A 367 -15.25 -12.80 -21.14
N ARG A 368 -16.45 -12.99 -20.58
CA ARG A 368 -17.59 -13.66 -21.26
C ARG A 368 -17.95 -13.05 -22.62
N HIS A 369 -17.52 -11.82 -22.88
CA HIS A 369 -17.88 -11.05 -24.08
C HIS A 369 -16.70 -10.49 -24.88
N GLN A 370 -15.47 -10.55 -24.35
CA GLN A 370 -14.28 -9.99 -25.01
C GLN A 370 -13.04 -10.81 -24.64
N ALA A 371 -12.21 -11.11 -25.63
CA ALA A 371 -10.85 -11.57 -25.42
C ALA A 371 -9.91 -10.38 -25.70
N ALA A 372 -9.21 -9.91 -24.69
CA ALA A 372 -8.24 -8.84 -24.82
C ALA A 372 -6.85 -9.31 -24.38
N VAL A 373 -5.81 -8.79 -25.02
CA VAL A 373 -4.43 -8.94 -24.54
C VAL A 373 -4.09 -7.65 -23.80
N VAL A 374 -3.74 -7.78 -22.54
CA VAL A 374 -3.29 -6.66 -21.69
C VAL A 374 -1.80 -6.82 -21.48
N ASN A 375 -1.03 -5.85 -21.95
CA ASN A 375 0.39 -5.77 -21.67
C ASN A 375 0.57 -5.14 -20.29
N SER A 376 1.25 -5.83 -19.38
CA SER A 376 1.44 -5.35 -18.01
C SER A 376 2.90 -5.44 -17.60
N TYR A 377 3.38 -4.39 -16.95
CA TYR A 377 4.66 -4.39 -16.24
C TYR A 377 4.43 -4.86 -14.81
N PHE A 378 5.26 -5.76 -14.34
CA PHE A 378 5.28 -6.25 -12.97
C PHE A 378 6.71 -6.63 -12.60
N ASP A 379 7.57 -5.61 -12.51
CA ASP A 379 9.02 -5.77 -12.37
C ASP A 379 9.54 -4.82 -11.29
N VAL A 380 10.63 -5.21 -10.63
CA VAL A 380 11.33 -4.39 -9.65
C VAL A 380 12.80 -4.27 -10.04
N LEU A 381 13.25 -3.05 -10.28
CA LEU A 381 14.64 -2.70 -10.49
C LEU A 381 15.29 -2.33 -9.16
N VAL A 382 16.43 -2.91 -8.86
CA VAL A 382 17.29 -2.54 -7.74
C VAL A 382 18.61 -2.04 -8.30
N GLN A 383 18.98 -0.79 -7.98
CA GLN A 383 20.21 -0.16 -8.47
C GLN A 383 21.04 0.38 -7.31
N TYR A 384 22.32 0.06 -7.28
CA TYR A 384 23.27 0.55 -6.29
C TYR A 384 24.57 0.99 -7.01
N GLY A 385 24.80 2.30 -7.02
CA GLY A 385 25.87 2.88 -7.83
C GLY A 385 25.66 2.63 -9.33
N ASP A 386 26.61 1.98 -9.97
CA ASP A 386 26.59 1.56 -11.37
C ASP A 386 26.01 0.16 -11.60
N GLN A 387 25.85 -0.62 -10.51
CA GLN A 387 25.31 -1.97 -10.57
C GLN A 387 23.80 -1.96 -10.46
N HIS A 388 23.14 -2.80 -11.23
CA HIS A 388 21.68 -2.97 -11.18
C HIS A 388 21.28 -4.40 -11.43
N ALA A 389 20.12 -4.77 -10.88
CA ALA A 389 19.50 -6.05 -11.15
C ALA A 389 17.97 -5.90 -11.20
N VAL A 390 17.33 -6.70 -12.03
CA VAL A 390 15.89 -6.68 -12.25
C VAL A 390 15.28 -7.97 -11.71
N LEU A 391 14.18 -7.84 -10.97
CA LEU A 391 13.28 -8.92 -10.58
C LEU A 391 12.07 -8.86 -11.48
N GLY A 392 11.93 -9.84 -12.34
CA GLY A 392 10.81 -9.92 -13.27
C GLY A 392 9.61 -10.68 -12.69
N PHE A 393 8.56 -10.75 -13.49
CA PHE A 393 7.32 -11.48 -13.18
C PHE A 393 7.58 -12.90 -12.65
N ASN A 394 8.45 -13.67 -13.31
CA ASN A 394 8.75 -15.06 -12.95
C ASN A 394 9.50 -15.21 -11.62
N ASP A 395 10.21 -14.19 -11.17
CA ASP A 395 10.93 -14.18 -9.90
C ASP A 395 9.98 -13.91 -8.74
N LEU A 396 9.01 -13.01 -8.94
CA LEU A 396 8.15 -12.48 -7.89
C LEU A 396 6.87 -13.30 -7.71
N ILE A 397 6.41 -13.98 -8.76
CA ILE A 397 5.08 -14.59 -8.78
C ILE A 397 5.15 -16.11 -8.83
N GLU A 398 4.33 -16.74 -8.00
CA GLU A 398 4.08 -18.18 -8.00
C GLU A 398 2.64 -18.44 -8.46
N VAL A 399 2.51 -19.27 -9.50
CA VAL A 399 1.22 -19.71 -10.00
C VAL A 399 0.91 -21.09 -9.47
N LYS A 400 -0.09 -21.24 -8.60
CA LYS A 400 -0.56 -22.50 -8.05
C LYS A 400 -1.87 -22.91 -8.70
N PHE A 401 -1.91 -24.13 -9.22
CA PHE A 401 -3.15 -24.74 -9.70
C PHE A 401 -3.83 -25.46 -8.54
N ARG A 402 -4.98 -24.97 -8.10
CA ARG A 402 -5.73 -25.57 -6.99
C ARG A 402 -6.64 -26.70 -7.48
N ASN A 403 -7.18 -26.57 -8.67
CA ASN A 403 -7.95 -27.56 -9.43
C ASN A 403 -7.76 -27.24 -10.92
N ASP A 404 -8.22 -28.11 -11.83
CA ASP A 404 -8.12 -27.90 -13.28
C ASP A 404 -8.74 -26.58 -13.81
N THR A 405 -9.49 -25.87 -12.98
CA THR A 405 -10.21 -24.63 -13.35
C THR A 405 -9.85 -23.40 -12.51
N GLU A 406 -9.16 -23.55 -11.38
CA GLU A 406 -8.83 -22.43 -10.50
C GLU A 406 -7.31 -22.19 -10.44
N ILE A 407 -6.90 -21.08 -11.05
CA ILE A 407 -5.52 -20.58 -11.00
C ILE A 407 -5.43 -19.60 -9.84
N ASN A 408 -4.57 -19.91 -8.86
CA ASN A 408 -4.24 -19.00 -7.78
C ASN A 408 -2.85 -18.40 -8.05
N VAL A 409 -2.80 -17.06 -8.13
CA VAL A 409 -1.58 -16.30 -8.36
C VAL A 409 -1.24 -15.56 -7.07
N GLN A 410 -0.04 -15.79 -6.55
CA GLN A 410 0.42 -15.19 -5.30
C GLN A 410 1.89 -14.76 -5.41
N LEU A 411 2.32 -13.82 -4.57
CA LEU A 411 3.74 -13.51 -4.42
C LEU A 411 4.46 -14.71 -3.81
N ARG A 412 5.61 -15.09 -4.35
CA ARG A 412 6.40 -16.25 -3.89
C ARG A 412 6.98 -16.03 -2.49
N ASN A 413 7.96 -15.19 -2.37
CA ASN A 413 8.52 -14.68 -1.13
C ASN A 413 9.18 -13.33 -1.42
N PRO A 414 8.39 -12.26 -1.54
CA PRO A 414 8.87 -11.01 -2.08
C PRO A 414 9.95 -10.35 -1.21
N GLU A 415 9.94 -10.53 0.11
CA GLU A 415 11.00 -10.05 0.97
C GLU A 415 12.33 -10.76 0.66
N TYR A 416 12.32 -12.07 0.60
CA TYR A 416 13.52 -12.85 0.28
C TYR A 416 14.06 -12.49 -1.11
N ASP A 417 13.20 -12.39 -2.11
CA ASP A 417 13.59 -12.13 -3.48
C ASP A 417 14.23 -10.74 -3.64
N VAL A 418 13.61 -9.71 -3.05
CA VAL A 418 14.15 -8.34 -3.05
C VAL A 418 15.45 -8.26 -2.24
N THR A 419 15.51 -8.86 -1.05
CA THR A 419 16.73 -8.86 -0.22
C THR A 419 17.88 -9.60 -0.88
N ARG A 420 17.60 -10.71 -1.56
CA ARG A 420 18.59 -11.45 -2.34
C ARG A 420 19.23 -10.58 -3.43
N VAL A 421 18.40 -9.80 -4.12
CA VAL A 421 18.89 -8.90 -5.17
C VAL A 421 19.65 -7.72 -4.57
N ILE A 422 19.17 -7.12 -3.49
CA ILE A 422 19.93 -6.08 -2.76
C ILE A 422 21.29 -6.61 -2.35
N LYS A 423 21.34 -7.81 -1.77
CA LYS A 423 22.61 -8.47 -1.41
C LYS A 423 23.51 -8.66 -2.62
N LYS A 424 22.96 -9.16 -3.74
CA LYS A 424 23.72 -9.37 -4.99
C LYS A 424 24.35 -8.07 -5.46
N VAL A 425 23.57 -7.01 -5.64
CA VAL A 425 24.03 -5.71 -6.14
C VAL A 425 25.03 -5.07 -5.19
N LEU A 426 24.84 -5.22 -3.87
CA LEU A 426 25.77 -4.74 -2.85
C LEU A 426 27.14 -5.44 -2.96
N TYR A 427 27.15 -6.76 -3.10
CA TYR A 427 28.41 -7.52 -3.25
C TYR A 427 29.08 -7.25 -4.59
N GLU A 428 28.34 -7.15 -5.68
CA GLU A 428 28.86 -6.80 -7.01
C GLU A 428 29.54 -5.41 -6.98
N TYR A 429 28.94 -4.45 -6.32
CA TYR A 429 29.52 -3.12 -6.13
C TYR A 429 30.78 -3.14 -5.26
N GLN A 430 30.76 -3.85 -4.12
CA GLN A 430 31.90 -3.96 -3.20
C GLN A 430 33.08 -4.71 -3.81
N SER A 431 32.82 -5.70 -4.67
CA SER A 431 33.82 -6.50 -5.34
C SER A 431 34.32 -5.90 -6.69
N GLY A 432 33.84 -4.71 -7.06
CA GLY A 432 34.15 -4.12 -8.36
C GLY A 432 33.67 -4.94 -9.56
N GLY A 433 32.59 -5.72 -9.37
CA GLY A 433 32.01 -6.63 -10.38
C GLY A 433 32.54 -8.05 -10.34
N ASP A 434 33.55 -8.35 -9.52
CA ASP A 434 34.08 -9.72 -9.34
C ASP A 434 33.54 -10.37 -8.07
N ILE A 435 32.44 -11.14 -8.23
CA ILE A 435 31.74 -11.86 -7.14
C ILE A 435 32.69 -12.84 -6.42
N PHE A 436 33.67 -13.40 -7.15
CA PHE A 436 34.60 -14.39 -6.61
C PHE A 436 35.73 -13.76 -5.79
N ALA A 437 36.05 -12.48 -6.04
CA ALA A 437 37.05 -11.76 -5.26
C ALA A 437 36.73 -11.69 -3.77
N SER A 438 35.42 -11.60 -3.44
CA SER A 438 34.92 -11.47 -2.06
C SER A 438 34.83 -12.78 -1.28
N LEU A 439 35.03 -13.93 -1.90
CA LEU A 439 34.97 -15.24 -1.23
C LEU A 439 36.20 -15.46 -0.35
N GLU A 440 35.98 -15.72 0.95
CA GLU A 440 37.02 -16.07 1.91
C GLU A 440 37.55 -17.49 1.68
N GLN A 441 36.70 -18.40 1.21
CA GLN A 441 37.06 -19.80 0.94
C GLN A 441 36.61 -20.23 -0.46
N PRO A 442 37.34 -21.12 -1.13
CA PRO A 442 36.97 -21.62 -2.44
C PRO A 442 35.66 -22.46 -2.36
N VAL A 443 34.76 -22.18 -3.30
CA VAL A 443 33.50 -22.93 -3.43
C VAL A 443 33.78 -24.20 -4.22
N GLN A 444 33.31 -25.34 -3.71
CA GLN A 444 33.38 -26.62 -4.37
C GLN A 444 31.98 -27.07 -4.83
N LEU A 445 31.79 -27.16 -6.15
CA LEU A 445 30.60 -27.73 -6.75
C LEU A 445 30.83 -29.23 -7.03
N THR A 446 29.99 -30.08 -6.49
CA THR A 446 29.98 -31.51 -6.84
C THR A 446 28.67 -31.86 -7.51
N ALA A 447 28.70 -32.18 -8.78
CA ALA A 447 27.55 -32.62 -9.56
C ALA A 447 27.54 -34.16 -9.66
N TYR A 448 26.44 -34.75 -9.23
CA TYR A 448 26.25 -36.19 -9.30
C TYR A 448 25.37 -36.53 -10.51
N VAL A 449 25.99 -37.05 -11.58
CA VAL A 449 25.34 -37.32 -12.85
C VAL A 449 25.81 -38.65 -13.37
N SER A 450 24.89 -39.53 -13.75
CA SER A 450 25.21 -40.85 -14.35
C SER A 450 25.96 -40.70 -15.66
N ALA A 451 26.68 -41.73 -16.10
CA ALA A 451 27.43 -41.76 -17.34
C ALA A 451 26.52 -41.58 -18.57
N ASP A 452 27.06 -40.96 -19.64
CA ASP A 452 26.30 -40.60 -20.86
C ASP A 452 25.56 -41.77 -21.50
N ASN A 453 26.10 -43.00 -21.39
CA ASN A 453 25.48 -44.21 -21.93
C ASN A 453 24.24 -44.70 -21.16
N ARG A 454 23.92 -44.04 -20.03
CA ARG A 454 22.75 -44.36 -19.18
C ARG A 454 21.74 -43.23 -19.13
N LEU A 455 22.06 -42.09 -19.77
CA LEU A 455 21.20 -40.94 -19.79
C LEU A 455 20.45 -40.86 -21.12
N PRO A 456 19.19 -40.41 -21.12
CA PRO A 456 18.49 -39.96 -22.33
C PRO A 456 19.26 -38.85 -23.04
N GLU A 457 19.14 -38.76 -24.37
CA GLU A 457 19.85 -37.77 -25.19
C GLU A 457 19.66 -36.33 -24.73
N GLU A 458 18.47 -35.99 -24.26
CA GLU A 458 18.13 -34.68 -23.72
C GLU A 458 18.91 -34.33 -22.45
N LEU A 459 19.10 -35.30 -21.56
CA LEU A 459 19.88 -35.12 -20.34
C LEU A 459 21.41 -35.12 -20.60
N VAL A 460 21.87 -35.80 -21.66
CA VAL A 460 23.26 -35.69 -22.14
C VAL A 460 23.53 -34.27 -22.64
N ASN A 461 22.59 -33.71 -23.41
CA ASN A 461 22.71 -32.34 -23.91
C ASN A 461 22.66 -31.30 -22.76
N LEU A 462 21.78 -31.50 -21.78
CA LEU A 462 21.74 -30.68 -20.56
C LEU A 462 23.05 -30.75 -19.77
N ARG A 463 23.61 -31.96 -19.59
CA ARG A 463 24.91 -32.15 -18.94
C ARG A 463 26.01 -31.36 -19.64
N LYS A 464 26.11 -31.44 -20.97
CA LYS A 464 27.11 -30.70 -21.75
C LYS A 464 26.94 -29.19 -21.62
N ALA A 465 25.69 -28.71 -21.63
CA ALA A 465 25.41 -27.29 -21.40
C ALA A 465 25.88 -26.83 -20.01
N ILE A 466 25.56 -27.62 -18.97
CA ILE A 466 26.03 -27.35 -17.59
C ILE A 466 27.57 -27.37 -17.51
N GLU A 467 28.24 -28.33 -18.17
CA GLU A 467 29.70 -28.40 -18.19
C GLU A 467 30.34 -27.16 -18.87
N THR A 468 29.69 -26.64 -19.91
CA THR A 468 30.13 -25.42 -20.61
C THR A 468 30.00 -24.19 -19.70
N GLU A 469 28.85 -24.00 -19.08
CA GLU A 469 28.60 -22.90 -18.15
C GLU A 469 29.53 -22.95 -16.93
N ILE A 470 29.77 -24.14 -16.39
CA ILE A 470 30.72 -24.36 -15.28
C ILE A 470 32.15 -24.03 -15.69
N ALA A 471 32.53 -24.30 -16.95
CA ALA A 471 33.85 -23.95 -17.45
C ALA A 471 34.04 -22.43 -17.58
N GLU A 472 33.00 -21.70 -17.98
CA GLU A 472 33.00 -20.25 -18.01
C GLU A 472 33.11 -19.66 -16.59
N VAL A 473 32.31 -20.16 -15.65
CA VAL A 473 32.39 -19.77 -14.23
C VAL A 473 33.79 -20.04 -13.66
N LYS A 474 34.38 -21.18 -13.96
CA LYS A 474 35.76 -21.51 -13.52
C LYS A 474 36.80 -20.57 -14.11
N GLN A 475 36.63 -20.14 -15.36
CA GLN A 475 37.52 -19.16 -16.01
C GLN A 475 37.45 -17.79 -15.33
N GLN A 476 36.26 -17.37 -14.89
CA GLN A 476 36.05 -16.11 -14.17
C GLN A 476 36.52 -16.19 -12.71
N ALA A 477 36.29 -17.30 -12.02
CA ALA A 477 36.57 -17.46 -10.60
C ALA A 477 37.99 -17.91 -10.25
N GLY A 478 38.76 -18.38 -11.25
CA GLY A 478 40.13 -18.86 -11.03
C GLY A 478 40.19 -19.99 -9.98
N ASP A 479 41.11 -19.84 -9.03
CA ASP A 479 41.33 -20.84 -7.96
C ASP A 479 40.24 -20.86 -6.89
N LYS A 480 39.30 -19.90 -6.91
CA LYS A 480 38.21 -19.80 -5.92
C LYS A 480 36.99 -20.64 -6.22
N PHE A 481 36.94 -21.32 -7.38
CA PHE A 481 35.87 -22.21 -7.76
C PHE A 481 36.43 -23.54 -8.28
N ASN A 482 36.02 -24.65 -7.63
CA ASN A 482 36.35 -25.99 -8.06
C ASN A 482 35.08 -26.78 -8.38
N SER A 483 35.08 -27.45 -9.53
CA SER A 483 33.95 -28.30 -9.94
C SER A 483 34.38 -29.73 -10.10
N ARG A 484 33.53 -30.67 -9.68
CA ARG A 484 33.73 -32.11 -9.82
C ARG A 484 32.43 -32.76 -10.25
N PHE A 485 32.50 -33.55 -11.32
CA PHE A 485 31.43 -34.44 -11.74
C PHE A 485 31.71 -35.84 -11.26
N VAL A 486 30.74 -36.46 -10.60
CA VAL A 486 30.84 -37.81 -10.03
C VAL A 486 29.71 -38.68 -10.56
N ASP A 487 30.06 -39.85 -11.12
CA ASP A 487 29.06 -40.85 -11.50
C ASP A 487 28.65 -41.67 -10.26
N PRO A 488 27.39 -41.58 -9.82
CA PRO A 488 26.89 -42.33 -8.65
C PRO A 488 26.94 -43.84 -8.83
N ASP A 489 26.91 -44.33 -10.06
CA ASP A 489 26.90 -45.76 -10.39
C ASP A 489 28.31 -46.32 -10.61
N ALA A 490 29.34 -45.50 -10.59
CA ALA A 490 30.73 -45.93 -10.68
C ALA A 490 31.09 -46.82 -9.48
N ASN A 491 31.98 -47.75 -9.68
CA ASN A 491 32.49 -48.68 -8.62
C ASN A 491 31.41 -49.50 -7.92
N GLY A 492 30.38 -49.93 -8.65
CA GLY A 492 29.31 -50.80 -8.13
C GLY A 492 28.26 -50.05 -7.29
N GLY A 493 28.10 -48.74 -7.45
CA GLY A 493 27.06 -47.93 -6.83
C GLY A 493 27.32 -47.60 -5.35
N ALA A 494 28.56 -47.71 -4.88
CA ALA A 494 28.93 -47.34 -3.51
C ALA A 494 28.73 -45.84 -3.25
N GLU A 495 29.03 -44.99 -4.23
CA GLU A 495 28.84 -43.53 -4.14
C GLU A 495 27.36 -43.18 -4.15
N GLY A 496 26.53 -43.84 -4.95
CA GLY A 496 25.09 -43.67 -4.98
C GLY A 496 24.42 -43.99 -3.64
N LYS A 497 24.90 -45.04 -2.95
CA LYS A 497 24.43 -45.38 -1.58
C LYS A 497 24.81 -44.31 -0.59
N ARG A 498 26.06 -43.81 -0.64
CA ARG A 498 26.51 -42.72 0.23
C ARG A 498 25.70 -41.47 0.05
N ILE A 499 25.42 -41.07 -1.20
CA ILE A 499 24.62 -39.87 -1.52
C ILE A 499 23.18 -40.03 -1.00
N SER A 500 22.62 -41.24 -1.14
CA SER A 500 21.28 -41.52 -0.65
C SER A 500 21.20 -41.47 0.89
N GLU A 501 22.22 -41.94 1.58
CA GLU A 501 22.28 -41.94 3.05
C GLU A 501 22.60 -40.56 3.62
N GLU A 502 23.50 -39.78 2.98
CA GLU A 502 24.00 -38.51 3.47
C GLU A 502 23.10 -37.32 3.06
N TYR A 503 22.59 -37.33 1.83
CA TYR A 503 21.83 -36.20 1.25
C TYR A 503 20.37 -36.56 0.90
N GLY A 504 19.97 -37.81 1.01
CA GLY A 504 18.61 -38.24 0.72
C GLY A 504 18.27 -38.31 -0.78
N PHE A 505 19.26 -38.19 -1.67
CA PHE A 505 19.01 -38.26 -3.12
C PHE A 505 18.82 -39.69 -3.58
N ALA A 506 17.71 -39.97 -4.28
CA ALA A 506 17.43 -41.26 -4.89
C ALA A 506 17.59 -41.16 -6.43
N PRO A 507 18.03 -42.23 -7.09
CA PRO A 507 18.12 -42.26 -8.55
C PRO A 507 16.73 -42.12 -9.18
N MET A 508 16.61 -41.23 -10.15
CA MET A 508 15.39 -41.06 -10.94
C MET A 508 15.36 -42.12 -12.07
N ALA A 509 14.27 -42.87 -12.15
CA ALA A 509 14.02 -43.75 -13.29
C ALA A 509 13.47 -42.92 -14.46
N ALA A 510 14.28 -42.70 -15.51
CA ALA A 510 13.81 -42.14 -16.76
C ALA A 510 13.22 -43.29 -17.62
N GLY A 511 11.90 -43.36 -17.74
CA GLY A 511 11.24 -44.25 -18.70
C GLY A 511 11.45 -43.68 -20.12
N LEU A 512 12.14 -44.45 -20.97
CA LEU A 512 12.13 -44.23 -22.41
C LEU A 512 10.69 -44.46 -22.89
N VAL A 513 9.96 -43.40 -23.15
CA VAL A 513 8.75 -43.50 -23.95
C VAL A 513 9.24 -43.51 -25.43
N ASP A 514 9.32 -44.71 -26.00
CA ASP A 514 9.51 -44.90 -27.41
C ASP A 514 8.35 -44.17 -28.12
N PRO A 515 8.60 -43.21 -29.02
CA PRO A 515 7.52 -42.65 -29.84
C PRO A 515 7.08 -43.71 -30.83
N GLN A 516 6.07 -44.48 -30.51
CA GLN A 516 5.36 -45.29 -31.50
C GLN A 516 4.65 -44.36 -32.50
N PRO A 517 4.72 -44.65 -33.79
CA PRO A 517 4.00 -43.87 -34.79
C PRO A 517 2.50 -44.00 -34.54
N GLU A 518 1.81 -42.87 -34.55
CA GLU A 518 0.35 -42.77 -34.42
C GLU A 518 -0.36 -43.54 -35.54
N GLU A 519 -0.84 -44.73 -35.22
CA GLU A 519 -2.02 -45.30 -35.86
C GLU A 519 -3.21 -45.14 -34.92
N GLY A 520 -4.22 -44.43 -35.39
CA GLY A 520 -5.36 -43.89 -34.69
C GLY A 520 -6.02 -44.79 -33.66
N GLY A 521 -6.16 -44.28 -32.48
CA GLY A 521 -6.97 -44.89 -31.43
C GLY A 521 -6.76 -44.17 -30.08
N MET A 522 -7.80 -43.47 -29.62
CA MET A 522 -7.85 -42.88 -28.28
C MET A 522 -7.52 -43.93 -27.23
N ALA A 523 -6.41 -43.78 -26.52
CA ALA A 523 -6.14 -44.48 -25.28
C ALA A 523 -5.84 -43.47 -24.18
N GLN A 524 -6.68 -43.45 -23.16
CA GLN A 524 -6.48 -42.72 -21.92
C GLN A 524 -5.22 -43.23 -21.20
N PRO A 525 -4.39 -42.36 -20.63
CA PRO A 525 -3.28 -42.80 -19.79
C PRO A 525 -3.81 -43.24 -18.43
N ALA A 526 -3.53 -44.52 -18.09
CA ALA A 526 -3.75 -45.08 -16.78
C ALA A 526 -2.68 -44.52 -15.81
N VAL A 527 -3.10 -43.70 -14.87
CA VAL A 527 -2.28 -43.32 -13.72
C VAL A 527 -2.32 -44.43 -12.69
N ALA A 528 -1.19 -45.08 -12.46
CA ALA A 528 -1.02 -46.03 -11.35
C ALA A 528 -0.79 -45.24 -10.03
N PRO A 529 -1.49 -45.57 -8.95
CA PRO A 529 -1.25 -44.93 -7.66
C PRO A 529 0.01 -45.46 -6.97
N PRO A 530 0.70 -44.66 -6.12
CA PRO A 530 1.86 -45.12 -5.38
C PRO A 530 1.46 -46.13 -4.32
N GLN A 531 2.17 -47.25 -4.29
CA GLN A 531 2.03 -48.25 -3.24
C GLN A 531 2.69 -47.78 -1.96
N CYS A 532 1.89 -47.54 -0.94
CA CYS A 532 2.37 -47.44 0.44
C CYS A 532 2.58 -48.89 0.97
N ALA A 533 3.75 -49.12 1.51
CA ALA A 533 4.05 -50.37 2.23
C ALA A 533 3.34 -50.33 3.59
N ASP A 534 2.39 -51.26 3.77
CA ASP A 534 1.80 -51.61 5.05
C ASP A 534 2.59 -52.73 5.68
N ASP A 535 2.98 -52.55 6.92
CA ASP A 535 3.27 -53.65 7.83
C ASP A 535 2.74 -53.34 9.23
N ALA A 536 1.63 -53.96 9.60
CA ALA A 536 1.29 -54.51 10.93
C ALA A 536 -0.18 -54.98 10.98
N THR A 537 -0.32 -56.27 11.06
CA THR A 537 -1.54 -57.08 11.28
C THR A 537 -2.02 -57.07 12.75
N PRO A 538 -3.05 -57.83 13.16
CA PRO A 538 -4.47 -57.37 13.22
C PRO A 538 -5.11 -57.57 14.61
N ARG A 539 -6.25 -57.01 14.89
CA ARG A 539 -7.22 -57.59 15.82
C ARG A 539 -8.68 -57.38 15.38
N ARG A 540 -9.33 -58.52 15.23
CA ARG A 540 -10.76 -58.75 15.00
C ARG A 540 -11.62 -58.19 16.13
N THR A 541 -12.76 -57.63 15.79
CA THR A 541 -14.05 -57.92 16.46
C THR A 541 -15.23 -57.68 15.52
N ARG A 542 -16.20 -58.57 15.69
CA ARG A 542 -17.34 -58.93 14.84
C ARG A 542 -18.48 -57.92 14.88
N LEU A 543 -19.15 -57.84 13.74
CA LEU A 543 -20.53 -57.60 13.36
C LEU A 543 -21.63 -57.66 14.46
N PRO A 544 -22.87 -57.08 14.25
CA PRO A 544 -23.76 -57.65 13.24
C PRO A 544 -24.62 -56.66 12.44
N ALA A 545 -25.15 -57.21 11.36
CA ALA A 545 -26.06 -56.70 10.36
C ALA A 545 -27.52 -56.50 10.87
N ARG A 546 -28.26 -55.65 10.19
CA ARG A 546 -29.70 -55.77 9.88
C ARG A 546 -30.05 -54.77 8.77
N ASN A 547 -30.26 -55.28 7.57
CA ASN A 547 -31.50 -55.54 6.81
C ASN A 547 -32.61 -54.47 6.96
N ARG A 548 -32.95 -53.79 5.86
CA ARG A 548 -34.14 -53.97 5.05
C ARG A 548 -34.34 -52.84 4.02
N ALA A 549 -34.34 -53.24 2.76
CA ALA A 549 -35.12 -52.58 1.70
C ALA A 549 -36.51 -53.29 1.61
N PRO A 550 -37.41 -53.03 0.70
CA PRO A 550 -37.73 -51.87 -0.14
C PRO A 550 -39.24 -51.56 -0.16
N HIS A 551 -39.72 -50.50 -0.79
CA HIS A 551 -41.04 -50.32 -1.48
C HIS A 551 -41.02 -48.99 -2.23
N ASP A 552 -40.98 -48.94 -3.51
CA ASP A 552 -41.81 -49.22 -4.71
C ASP A 552 -43.19 -48.53 -4.68
N ARG A 553 -43.52 -48.02 -5.86
CA ARG A 553 -44.77 -47.44 -6.40
C ARG A 553 -44.85 -45.92 -6.32
N GLY A 554 -44.95 -45.21 -7.39
CA GLY A 554 -45.35 -45.57 -8.73
C GLY A 554 -46.18 -44.41 -9.32
N ARG A 555 -45.99 -44.23 -10.59
CA ARG A 555 -46.93 -43.62 -11.55
C ARG A 555 -47.07 -42.11 -11.69
N ASN A 556 -46.50 -41.60 -12.79
CA ASN A 556 -47.24 -41.32 -14.03
C ASN A 556 -48.06 -40.05 -14.07
N ARG A 557 -47.74 -39.15 -14.93
CA ARG A 557 -48.38 -38.68 -16.18
C ARG A 557 -47.84 -37.31 -16.52
N GLN A 558 -47.11 -37.14 -17.63
CA GLN A 558 -47.56 -36.80 -18.99
C GLN A 558 -48.51 -35.58 -19.02
N ALA A 559 -48.01 -34.55 -19.69
CA ALA A 559 -48.55 -33.80 -20.81
C ALA A 559 -47.87 -32.44 -20.88
N ALA A 560 -46.98 -32.15 -21.80
CA ALA A 560 -47.24 -31.74 -23.18
C ALA A 560 -48.25 -30.59 -23.29
N HIS A 561 -47.71 -29.40 -23.57
CA HIS A 561 -48.21 -28.61 -24.72
C HIS A 561 -47.38 -27.33 -24.87
N ARG A 562 -46.75 -27.19 -26.01
CA ARG A 562 -46.46 -25.97 -26.79
C ARG A 562 -47.74 -25.64 -27.59
N PRO A 563 -47.80 -24.56 -28.38
CA PRO A 563 -47.31 -23.17 -28.32
C PRO A 563 -48.40 -22.16 -28.74
N HIS A 564 -48.13 -20.85 -28.67
CA HIS A 564 -48.66 -19.81 -29.57
C HIS A 564 -47.88 -18.52 -29.31
N ALA A 565 -47.06 -17.98 -30.22
CA ALA A 565 -47.34 -17.33 -31.50
C ALA A 565 -48.13 -16.02 -31.36
N GLY A 566 -47.41 -14.96 -31.62
CA GLY A 566 -47.93 -13.87 -32.41
C GLY A 566 -48.29 -12.59 -31.66
N LEU A 567 -47.53 -11.55 -31.86
CA LEU A 567 -47.98 -10.44 -32.68
C LEU A 567 -46.95 -9.28 -32.67
N ALA A 568 -46.40 -9.09 -33.81
CA ALA A 568 -45.73 -7.88 -34.27
C ALA A 568 -46.75 -6.76 -34.49
N ARG A 569 -46.35 -5.54 -34.23
CA ARG A 569 -46.75 -4.28 -34.89
C ARG A 569 -45.94 -3.16 -34.26
N ALA A 570 -45.15 -2.50 -34.95
CA ALA A 570 -45.11 -1.70 -36.16
C ALA A 570 -44.53 -0.34 -35.78
N MET A 571 -43.44 -0.01 -36.37
CA MET A 571 -42.95 1.39 -36.48
C MET A 571 -43.91 2.24 -37.31
N PRO A 572 -43.86 3.58 -37.20
CA PRO A 572 -43.41 4.25 -38.42
C PRO A 572 -42.34 5.34 -38.24
N HIS A 573 -41.60 5.44 -39.29
CA HIS A 573 -40.73 6.46 -39.83
C HIS A 573 -41.22 7.89 -39.74
N ALA A 574 -40.24 8.80 -39.65
CA ALA A 574 -40.00 10.02 -40.41
C ALA A 574 -39.51 11.12 -39.47
N LEU A 575 -38.53 11.94 -39.69
CA LEU A 575 -38.05 12.64 -40.86
C LEU A 575 -36.68 13.27 -40.57
N ARG A 576 -35.80 13.16 -41.50
CA ARG A 576 -34.62 14.00 -41.77
C ARG A 576 -34.94 15.49 -41.69
N ARG A 577 -33.93 16.25 -41.24
CA ARG A 577 -33.44 17.53 -41.84
C ARG A 577 -32.26 18.02 -40.97
N ASP A 578 -31.09 17.84 -41.48
CA ASP A 578 -30.19 18.79 -42.15
C ASP A 578 -30.42 20.25 -41.75
N ARG A 579 -29.39 20.82 -41.08
CA ARG A 579 -28.88 22.19 -41.34
C ARG A 579 -27.62 22.46 -40.51
N ARG A 580 -26.47 22.39 -41.21
CA ARG A 580 -25.33 23.26 -40.92
C ARG A 580 -25.64 24.67 -41.47
N PRO A 581 -25.09 25.72 -40.90
CA PRO A 581 -24.33 26.64 -41.73
C PRO A 581 -22.89 26.91 -41.23
N ARG A 582 -22.04 26.93 -42.22
CA ARG A 582 -20.73 27.58 -42.23
C ARG A 582 -20.93 29.10 -42.14
N PHE A 583 -19.94 29.80 -41.58
CA PHE A 583 -19.40 31.15 -41.94
C PHE A 583 -18.59 31.64 -40.73
N ARG A 584 -17.43 32.26 -40.74
CA ARG A 584 -16.51 32.78 -41.78
C ARG A 584 -15.26 33.23 -41.02
N ARG A 585 -14.13 33.07 -41.63
CA ARG A 585 -12.83 33.63 -41.29
C ARG A 585 -12.89 35.15 -41.17
N GLY A 586 -12.14 35.71 -40.20
CA GLY A 586 -11.76 37.09 -40.14
C GLY A 586 -10.40 37.25 -39.47
N ALA A 587 -9.39 37.41 -40.30
CA ALA A 587 -8.04 37.76 -39.93
C ALA A 587 -7.94 39.23 -39.63
N ALA A 588 -7.14 39.61 -38.62
CA ALA A 588 -6.37 40.86 -38.62
C ALA A 588 -5.32 40.83 -37.50
N ARG A 589 -4.09 40.78 -37.86
CA ARG A 589 -2.90 41.42 -37.23
C ARG A 589 -2.77 42.82 -37.82
N PRO A 590 -1.82 43.75 -37.40
CA PRO A 590 -0.77 43.70 -36.37
C PRO A 590 -0.50 45.02 -35.57
N ALA A 591 0.31 44.96 -34.52
CA ALA A 591 1.43 45.78 -34.03
C ALA A 591 1.47 47.32 -34.22
N PRO A 592 2.50 48.06 -33.70
CA PRO A 592 3.19 48.09 -32.39
C PRO A 592 3.39 49.56 -31.90
N PHE A 593 4.42 49.86 -31.04
CA PHE A 593 4.95 51.15 -30.54
C PHE A 593 4.39 51.51 -29.15
N GLY A 594 5.17 51.95 -28.16
CA GLY A 594 6.50 52.49 -28.18
C GLY A 594 7.01 52.75 -26.76
N ALA A 595 8.28 52.85 -26.68
CA ALA A 595 9.12 53.13 -25.53
C ALA A 595 8.98 54.57 -25.00
N ALA A 596 9.27 54.78 -23.69
CA ALA A 596 9.97 55.93 -23.08
C ALA A 596 10.08 55.62 -21.57
N ARG A 597 11.26 55.36 -20.98
CA ARG A 597 12.35 56.26 -20.55
C ARG A 597 11.89 57.37 -19.59
N GLY A 598 12.51 57.35 -18.42
CA GLY A 598 12.70 58.46 -17.50
C GLY A 598 12.62 57.99 -16.07
N ALA A 599 13.68 57.64 -15.37
CA ALA A 599 14.81 58.40 -14.83
C ALA A 599 14.44 59.30 -13.62
N ALA A 600 15.15 58.98 -12.55
CA ALA A 600 15.74 59.87 -11.55
C ALA A 600 14.94 60.22 -10.29
N ALA A 601 15.50 59.81 -9.23
CA ALA A 601 16.20 60.54 -8.16
C ALA A 601 15.36 60.90 -6.93
N ALA A 602 15.72 60.22 -5.85
CA ALA A 602 16.55 60.72 -4.75
C ALA A 602 15.85 61.52 -3.63
N ARG A 603 16.08 61.01 -2.43
CA ARG A 603 16.39 61.69 -1.17
C ARG A 603 15.27 62.04 -0.17
N ARG A 604 15.50 61.42 0.98
CA ARG A 604 15.41 62.01 2.34
C ARG A 604 14.03 62.03 3.03
N GLY A 605 14.11 61.36 4.14
CA GLY A 605 13.24 61.44 5.31
C GLY A 605 13.41 60.19 6.14
#